data_da923e8ecce85f6c47b33814c560a359
#
_entry.id   da923e8ecce85f6c47b33814c560a359
#
_cell.length_a   1.000
_cell.length_b   1.000
_cell.length_c   1.000
_cell.angle_alpha   90.00
_cell.angle_beta   90.00
_cell.angle_gamma   90.00
#
_symmetry.space_group_name_H-M   'P 1'
#
loop_
_entity.id
_entity.type
_entity.pdbx_description
1 polymer ?
#
loop_
_entity_poly.entity_id
_entity_poly.type
_entity_poly.pdbx_seq_one_letter_code
_entity_poly.pdbx_strand_id
1 'polypeptide(L)'
;MKTVGDKLEKFAVTGVNPGKDDFFTITENSFEGKWKIIVFYPKDFTFVCPTEIVAYDKLFNDFADRDAVLLTGSTDNEFCKLAWQNAHADLKNIKHIQFADTQRNYWNGEEYVNLSLVDQLGVFFNPAGAALRATFIVDPQNVIQHVTVNNLDVGRSPEETLRILDALQTGELCPCSRPIGGDTL
;
A
#
# COMPACT_ATOMS: atom_id res chain seq x y z
N MET A 1 11.93 7.84 -8.28
CA MET A 1 10.72 7.02 -8.04
C MET A 1 10.93 5.68 -8.72
N LYS A 2 10.76 4.58 -8.00
CA LYS A 2 10.73 3.23 -8.60
C LYS A 2 9.48 3.06 -9.47
N THR A 3 9.59 2.23 -10.49
CA THR A 3 8.54 2.04 -11.50
C THR A 3 8.41 0.56 -11.89
N VAL A 4 7.60 0.28 -12.90
CA VAL A 4 7.39 -1.09 -13.43
C VAL A 4 8.71 -1.73 -13.83
N GLY A 5 8.94 -2.96 -13.37
CA GLY A 5 10.17 -3.73 -13.55
C GLY A 5 11.21 -3.56 -12.44
N ASP A 6 11.10 -2.51 -11.62
CA ASP A 6 11.97 -2.36 -10.44
C ASP A 6 11.58 -3.35 -9.34
N LYS A 7 12.55 -3.80 -8.58
CA LYS A 7 12.35 -4.70 -7.44
C LYS A 7 12.30 -3.92 -6.12
N LEU A 8 11.43 -4.35 -5.20
CA LEU A 8 11.52 -3.91 -3.82
C LEU A 8 12.85 -4.36 -3.21
N GLU A 9 13.58 -3.42 -2.64
CA GLU A 9 14.77 -3.67 -1.86
C GLU A 9 14.37 -3.81 -0.38
N LYS A 10 15.36 -4.06 0.47
CA LYS A 10 15.17 -4.17 1.91
C LYS A 10 14.50 -2.92 2.49
N PHE A 11 13.42 -3.12 3.22
CA PHE A 11 12.71 -2.07 3.96
C PHE A 11 12.18 -2.62 5.29
N ALA A 12 11.76 -1.73 6.18
CA ALA A 12 11.07 -2.09 7.40
C ALA A 12 10.05 -1.00 7.77
N VAL A 13 8.78 -1.39 7.85
CA VAL A 13 7.69 -0.53 8.31
C VAL A 13 6.91 -1.23 9.42
N THR A 14 6.24 -0.46 10.28
CA THR A 14 5.43 -1.04 11.37
C THR A 14 4.01 -1.32 10.89
N GLY A 15 3.61 -2.58 10.91
CA GLY A 15 2.24 -3.01 10.64
C GLY A 15 1.34 -2.83 11.86
N VAL A 16 0.10 -2.42 11.60
CA VAL A 16 -0.97 -2.27 12.58
C VAL A 16 -2.09 -3.23 12.19
N ASN A 17 -2.32 -4.25 13.00
CA ASN A 17 -3.40 -5.20 12.78
C ASN A 17 -4.77 -4.56 13.07
N PRO A 18 -5.75 -4.71 12.17
CA PRO A 18 -7.07 -4.14 12.40
C PRO A 18 -7.74 -4.76 13.62
N GLY A 19 -8.31 -3.90 14.48
CA GLY A 19 -9.03 -4.31 15.68
C GLY A 19 -8.17 -4.92 16.79
N LYS A 20 -6.86 -4.79 16.74
CA LYS A 20 -5.92 -5.27 17.74
C LYS A 20 -4.91 -4.21 18.12
N ASP A 21 -4.50 -4.22 19.39
CA ASP A 21 -3.47 -3.32 19.93
C ASP A 21 -2.08 -3.97 19.77
N ASP A 22 -1.81 -4.64 18.65
CA ASP A 22 -0.53 -5.28 18.36
C ASP A 22 0.12 -4.71 17.10
N PHE A 23 1.43 -4.58 17.16
CA PHE A 23 2.26 -4.09 16.09
C PHE A 23 3.26 -5.17 15.68
N PHE A 24 3.61 -5.19 14.40
CA PHE A 24 4.61 -6.12 13.86
C PHE A 24 5.42 -5.46 12.75
N THR A 25 6.54 -6.04 12.41
CA THR A 25 7.39 -5.50 11.33
C THR A 25 7.00 -6.11 9.99
N ILE A 26 6.80 -5.26 8.99
CA ILE A 26 6.63 -5.64 7.59
C ILE A 26 7.92 -5.31 6.84
N THR A 27 8.44 -6.29 6.11
CA THR A 27 9.64 -6.18 5.28
C THR A 27 9.35 -6.67 3.85
N GLU A 28 10.33 -6.59 2.97
CA GLU A 28 10.24 -7.16 1.61
C GLU A 28 9.98 -8.67 1.59
N ASN A 29 10.34 -9.37 2.68
CA ASN A 29 10.13 -10.82 2.83
C ASN A 29 8.78 -11.16 3.49
N SER A 30 8.04 -10.16 3.93
CA SER A 30 6.69 -10.39 4.46
C SER A 30 5.74 -10.75 3.31
N PHE A 31 4.78 -11.64 3.61
CA PHE A 31 3.77 -12.11 2.65
C PHE A 31 4.38 -12.78 1.41
N GLU A 32 5.37 -13.64 1.63
CA GLU A 32 6.03 -14.42 0.56
C GLU A 32 5.00 -15.19 -0.28
N GLY A 33 5.20 -15.23 -1.58
CA GLY A 33 4.28 -15.87 -2.53
C GLY A 33 2.99 -15.12 -2.83
N LYS A 34 2.74 -13.99 -2.18
CA LYS A 34 1.54 -13.16 -2.38
C LYS A 34 1.84 -11.94 -3.24
N TRP A 35 0.84 -11.51 -4.00
CA TRP A 35 0.80 -10.16 -4.53
C TRP A 35 0.64 -9.15 -3.40
N LYS A 36 1.15 -7.95 -3.57
CA LYS A 36 1.07 -6.89 -2.57
C LYS A 36 0.48 -5.64 -3.21
N ILE A 37 -0.62 -5.14 -2.65
CA ILE A 37 -1.23 -3.87 -3.01
C ILE A 37 -0.81 -2.86 -1.95
N ILE A 38 0.16 -2.02 -2.28
CA ILE A 38 0.73 -1.03 -1.35
C ILE A 38 0.15 0.33 -1.68
N VAL A 39 -0.65 0.88 -0.77
CA VAL A 39 -1.40 2.12 -0.95
C VAL A 39 -0.92 3.16 0.04
N PHE A 40 -0.11 4.11 -0.41
CA PHE A 40 0.25 5.27 0.39
C PHE A 40 -0.83 6.34 0.35
N TYR A 41 -1.10 6.96 1.48
CA TYR A 41 -1.91 8.16 1.61
C TYR A 41 -1.16 9.21 2.44
N PRO A 42 -1.49 10.52 2.33
CA PRO A 42 -0.68 11.59 2.92
C PRO A 42 -0.62 11.57 4.45
N LYS A 43 -1.77 11.62 5.13
CA LYS A 43 -1.84 11.84 6.59
C LYS A 43 -3.07 11.21 7.20
N ASP A 44 -2.89 10.71 8.43
CA ASP A 44 -3.99 10.30 9.30
C ASP A 44 -4.83 11.52 9.74
N PHE A 45 -6.05 11.28 10.23
CA PHE A 45 -6.99 12.31 10.71
C PHE A 45 -7.30 13.44 9.70
N THR A 46 -7.39 13.09 8.41
CA THR A 46 -7.74 14.04 7.32
C THR A 46 -9.08 13.66 6.67
N PHE A 47 -9.41 14.31 5.54
CA PHE A 47 -10.74 14.22 4.93
C PHE A 47 -10.84 13.23 3.77
N VAL A 48 -9.89 13.26 2.83
CA VAL A 48 -9.88 12.35 1.66
C VAL A 48 -9.37 10.96 2.03
N CYS A 49 -8.34 10.88 2.89
CA CYS A 49 -7.67 9.61 3.22
C CYS A 49 -8.62 8.54 3.78
N PRO A 50 -9.55 8.83 4.71
CA PRO A 50 -10.45 7.80 5.21
C PRO A 50 -11.39 7.28 4.13
N THR A 51 -11.78 8.10 3.15
CA THR A 51 -12.64 7.65 2.04
C THR A 51 -11.93 6.63 1.16
N GLU A 52 -10.61 6.82 0.90
CA GLU A 52 -9.81 5.86 0.16
C GLU A 52 -9.62 4.54 0.93
N ILE A 53 -9.25 4.63 2.22
CA ILE A 53 -9.03 3.44 3.07
C ILE A 53 -10.29 2.57 3.10
N VAL A 54 -11.45 3.18 3.31
CA VAL A 54 -12.75 2.48 3.32
C VAL A 54 -13.10 1.91 1.95
N ALA A 55 -12.82 2.63 0.87
CA ALA A 55 -13.07 2.15 -0.48
C ALA A 55 -12.21 0.94 -0.84
N TYR A 56 -10.92 0.96 -0.49
CA TYR A 56 -10.03 -0.20 -0.63
C TYR A 56 -10.49 -1.37 0.25
N ASP A 57 -10.91 -1.11 1.50
CA ASP A 57 -11.37 -2.16 2.43
C ASP A 57 -12.63 -2.89 1.94
N LYS A 58 -13.51 -2.21 1.22
CA LYS A 58 -14.69 -2.84 0.59
C LYS A 58 -14.31 -3.95 -0.39
N LEU A 59 -13.16 -3.83 -1.04
CA LEU A 59 -12.61 -4.82 -1.98
C LEU A 59 -11.62 -5.79 -1.32
N PHE A 60 -11.53 -5.81 0.02
CA PHE A 60 -10.59 -6.66 0.76
C PHE A 60 -10.68 -8.14 0.36
N ASN A 61 -11.90 -8.69 0.29
CA ASN A 61 -12.08 -10.07 -0.11
C ASN A 61 -11.71 -10.31 -1.58
N ASP A 62 -12.03 -9.36 -2.47
CA ASP A 62 -11.70 -9.48 -3.91
C ASP A 62 -10.18 -9.51 -4.13
N PHE A 63 -9.41 -8.76 -3.34
CA PHE A 63 -7.94 -8.83 -3.34
C PHE A 63 -7.46 -10.16 -2.73
N ALA A 64 -8.03 -10.59 -1.60
CA ALA A 64 -7.66 -11.83 -0.93
C ALA A 64 -7.91 -13.07 -1.81
N ASP A 65 -9.04 -13.11 -2.52
CA ASP A 65 -9.41 -14.17 -3.48
C ASP A 65 -8.44 -14.25 -4.68
N ARG A 66 -7.66 -13.20 -4.90
CA ARG A 66 -6.58 -13.12 -5.91
C ARG A 66 -5.18 -13.26 -5.32
N ASP A 67 -5.06 -13.91 -4.17
CA ASP A 67 -3.79 -14.07 -3.48
C ASP A 67 -3.02 -12.75 -3.27
N ALA A 68 -3.73 -11.65 -3.09
CA ALA A 68 -3.15 -10.34 -2.87
C ALA A 68 -3.39 -9.83 -1.44
N VAL A 69 -2.35 -9.28 -0.83
CA VAL A 69 -2.40 -8.61 0.46
C VAL A 69 -2.57 -7.11 0.25
N LEU A 70 -3.62 -6.55 0.83
CA LEU A 70 -3.88 -5.11 0.83
C LEU A 70 -3.19 -4.45 2.02
N LEU A 71 -2.37 -3.45 1.75
CA LEU A 71 -1.63 -2.66 2.73
C LEU A 71 -1.88 -1.19 2.47
N THR A 72 -2.44 -0.46 3.43
CA THR A 72 -2.56 1.00 3.34
C THR A 72 -1.69 1.68 4.39
N GLY A 73 -1.06 2.80 4.08
CA GLY A 73 -0.19 3.44 5.05
C GLY A 73 0.21 4.88 4.73
N SER A 74 0.82 5.51 5.70
CA SER A 74 1.38 6.86 5.62
C SER A 74 2.67 6.96 6.41
N THR A 75 3.26 8.14 6.45
CA THR A 75 4.43 8.45 7.29
C THR A 75 4.06 8.81 8.73
N ASP A 76 2.78 8.74 9.12
CA ASP A 76 2.37 8.83 10.52
C ASP A 76 2.67 7.52 11.26
N ASN A 77 2.81 7.61 12.59
CA ASN A 77 3.22 6.47 13.39
C ASN A 77 2.07 5.47 13.67
N GLU A 78 2.42 4.30 14.16
CA GLU A 78 1.52 3.19 14.46
C GLU A 78 0.46 3.54 15.52
N PHE A 79 0.83 4.32 16.51
CA PHE A 79 -0.12 4.76 17.56
C PHE A 79 -1.16 5.74 17.02
N CYS A 80 -0.76 6.61 16.08
CA CYS A 80 -1.68 7.51 15.39
C CYS A 80 -2.72 6.70 14.59
N LYS A 81 -2.27 5.69 13.84
CA LYS A 81 -3.15 4.80 13.07
C LYS A 81 -4.13 4.05 13.96
N LEU A 82 -3.66 3.45 15.04
CA LEU A 82 -4.50 2.74 16.01
C LEU A 82 -5.55 3.68 16.63
N ALA A 83 -5.13 4.88 17.06
CA ALA A 83 -6.04 5.87 17.61
C ALA A 83 -7.09 6.30 16.58
N TRP A 84 -6.70 6.47 15.32
CA TRP A 84 -7.63 6.86 14.26
C TRP A 84 -8.61 5.75 13.91
N GLN A 85 -8.16 4.49 13.82
CA GLN A 85 -9.06 3.34 13.67
C GLN A 85 -10.14 3.32 14.76
N ASN A 86 -9.73 3.53 16.01
CA ASN A 86 -10.65 3.51 17.14
C ASN A 86 -11.61 4.72 17.19
N ALA A 87 -11.17 5.88 16.73
CA ALA A 87 -11.93 7.13 16.80
C ALA A 87 -12.88 7.34 15.60
N HIS A 88 -12.58 6.77 14.43
CA HIS A 88 -13.33 7.02 13.20
C HIS A 88 -14.32 5.88 12.93
N ALA A 89 -15.60 6.22 12.81
CA ALA A 89 -16.68 5.23 12.68
C ALA A 89 -16.46 4.24 11.52
N ASP A 90 -16.00 4.73 10.37
CA ASP A 90 -15.84 3.91 9.17
C ASP A 90 -14.52 3.10 9.16
N LEU A 91 -13.50 3.53 9.93
CA LEU A 91 -12.21 2.84 10.02
C LEU A 91 -12.18 1.77 11.11
N LYS A 92 -13.10 1.81 12.05
CA LYS A 92 -13.13 0.90 13.20
C LYS A 92 -13.22 -0.58 12.80
N ASN A 93 -13.79 -0.89 11.66
CA ASN A 93 -14.05 -2.25 11.21
C ASN A 93 -13.30 -2.62 9.92
N ILE A 94 -12.26 -1.88 9.55
CA ILE A 94 -11.42 -2.27 8.40
C ILE A 94 -10.78 -3.63 8.65
N LYS A 95 -10.56 -4.38 7.58
CA LYS A 95 -10.05 -5.76 7.63
C LYS A 95 -8.59 -5.84 7.22
N HIS A 96 -8.12 -4.89 6.42
CA HIS A 96 -6.76 -4.89 5.92
C HIS A 96 -5.77 -4.25 6.89
N ILE A 97 -4.51 -4.60 6.73
CA ILE A 97 -3.40 -4.09 7.53
C ILE A 97 -3.10 -2.64 7.14
N GLN A 98 -2.96 -1.78 8.13
CA GLN A 98 -2.32 -0.47 7.94
C GLN A 98 -0.84 -0.55 8.28
N PHE A 99 -0.01 0.31 7.66
CA PHE A 99 1.41 0.41 8.01
C PHE A 99 1.84 1.86 8.29
N ALA A 100 2.78 1.99 9.19
CA ALA A 100 3.44 3.23 9.57
C ALA A 100 4.88 3.22 9.04
N ASP A 101 5.21 4.16 8.14
CA ASP A 101 6.54 4.30 7.55
C ASP A 101 7.26 5.51 8.16
N THR A 102 7.66 5.36 9.43
CA THR A 102 8.26 6.44 10.23
C THR A 102 9.78 6.40 10.28
N GLN A 103 10.37 5.22 10.10
CA GLN A 103 11.82 5.00 10.24
C GLN A 103 12.57 5.31 8.95
N ARG A 104 13.24 6.46 8.89
CA ARG A 104 14.07 6.83 7.75
C ARG A 104 15.53 6.47 7.92
N ASN A 105 16.04 6.52 9.16
CA ASN A 105 17.41 6.17 9.49
C ASN A 105 17.41 5.11 10.58
N TYR A 106 17.84 3.91 10.22
CA TYR A 106 17.99 2.77 11.11
C TYR A 106 19.48 2.47 11.32
N TRP A 107 19.92 2.38 12.57
CA TRP A 107 21.29 1.95 12.92
C TRP A 107 21.38 0.42 12.87
N ASN A 108 22.17 -0.12 11.94
CA ASN A 108 22.31 -1.58 11.76
C ASN A 108 23.45 -2.20 12.61
N GLY A 109 24.12 -1.41 13.44
CA GLY A 109 25.29 -1.79 14.24
C GLY A 109 26.61 -1.24 13.70
N GLU A 110 26.65 -0.80 12.45
CA GLU A 110 27.83 -0.28 11.76
C GLU A 110 27.59 1.09 11.14
N GLU A 111 26.42 1.30 10.54
CA GLU A 111 26.06 2.54 9.85
C GLU A 111 24.56 2.81 9.93
N TYR A 112 24.14 4.04 9.60
CA TYR A 112 22.74 4.38 9.42
C TYR A 112 22.28 3.98 8.01
N VAL A 113 21.28 3.13 7.93
CA VAL A 113 20.62 2.71 6.68
C VAL A 113 19.21 3.26 6.61
N ASN A 114 18.75 3.64 5.43
CA ASN A 114 17.38 4.05 5.22
C ASN A 114 16.54 2.82 4.84
N LEU A 115 15.63 2.41 5.73
CA LEU A 115 14.68 1.32 5.51
C LEU A 115 13.26 1.82 5.21
N SER A 116 13.09 3.12 4.98
CA SER A 116 11.80 3.72 4.65
C SER A 116 11.32 3.29 3.27
N LEU A 117 10.11 2.74 3.22
CA LEU A 117 9.50 2.30 1.98
C LEU A 117 9.07 3.49 1.10
N VAL A 118 8.57 4.58 1.70
CA VAL A 118 8.17 5.80 0.97
C VAL A 118 9.35 6.47 0.28
N ASP A 119 10.52 6.47 0.92
CA ASP A 119 11.75 7.00 0.32
C ASP A 119 12.28 6.08 -0.78
N GLN A 120 12.31 4.77 -0.53
CA GLN A 120 12.73 3.78 -1.52
C GLN A 120 11.89 3.85 -2.81
N LEU A 121 10.58 3.97 -2.66
CA LEU A 121 9.65 4.08 -3.78
C LEU A 121 9.65 5.49 -4.41
N GLY A 122 10.24 6.48 -3.74
CA GLY A 122 10.37 7.85 -4.24
C GLY A 122 9.06 8.63 -4.29
N VAL A 123 8.16 8.36 -3.34
CA VAL A 123 6.83 8.99 -3.25
C VAL A 123 6.67 9.89 -2.03
N PHE A 124 7.75 10.18 -1.32
CA PHE A 124 7.74 11.21 -0.29
C PHE A 124 7.74 12.61 -0.91
N PHE A 125 6.71 13.38 -0.60
CA PHE A 125 6.54 14.74 -1.11
C PHE A 125 7.01 15.76 -0.07
N ASN A 126 8.24 16.23 -0.21
CA ASN A 126 8.91 17.14 0.73
C ASN A 126 8.09 18.39 1.09
N PRO A 127 7.41 19.09 0.14
CA PRO A 127 6.66 20.29 0.46
C PRO A 127 5.50 20.06 1.45
N ALA A 128 4.91 18.86 1.45
CA ALA A 128 3.84 18.49 2.39
C ALA A 128 4.35 17.72 3.62
N GLY A 129 5.62 17.27 3.61
CA GLY A 129 6.19 16.40 4.63
C GLY A 129 5.42 15.07 4.76
N ALA A 130 4.93 14.52 3.66
CA ALA A 130 4.05 13.36 3.65
C ALA A 130 4.19 12.56 2.35
N ALA A 131 3.63 11.35 2.33
CA ALA A 131 3.55 10.55 1.11
C ALA A 131 2.56 11.17 0.10
N LEU A 132 2.82 11.00 -1.19
CA LEU A 132 1.83 11.19 -2.24
C LEU A 132 0.76 10.09 -2.16
N ARG A 133 -0.36 10.28 -2.86
CA ARG A 133 -1.37 9.23 -3.06
C ARG A 133 -0.88 8.23 -4.10
N ALA A 134 -0.03 7.31 -3.67
CA ALA A 134 0.61 6.34 -4.55
C ALA A 134 0.11 4.92 -4.30
N THR A 135 -0.17 4.18 -5.38
CA THR A 135 -0.52 2.76 -5.33
C THR A 135 0.50 1.98 -6.15
N PHE A 136 1.03 0.92 -5.55
CA PHE A 136 1.91 -0.03 -6.21
C PHE A 136 1.26 -1.41 -6.18
N ILE A 137 1.27 -2.11 -7.31
CA ILE A 137 0.99 -3.54 -7.39
C ILE A 137 2.33 -4.24 -7.57
N VAL A 138 2.66 -5.10 -6.62
CA VAL A 138 3.93 -5.83 -6.56
C VAL A 138 3.66 -7.32 -6.63
N ASP A 139 4.36 -8.03 -7.49
CA ASP A 139 4.20 -9.47 -7.69
C ASP A 139 4.85 -10.31 -6.56
N PRO A 140 4.64 -11.63 -6.55
CA PRO A 140 5.24 -12.54 -5.56
C PRO A 140 6.78 -12.53 -5.54
N GLN A 141 7.44 -12.10 -6.61
CA GLN A 141 8.90 -11.98 -6.73
C GLN A 141 9.43 -10.62 -6.27
N ASN A 142 8.56 -9.78 -5.68
CA ASN A 142 8.84 -8.39 -5.27
C ASN A 142 9.16 -7.44 -6.43
N VAL A 143 8.68 -7.72 -7.64
CA VAL A 143 8.80 -6.83 -8.79
C VAL A 143 7.55 -5.97 -8.92
N ILE A 144 7.73 -4.66 -9.09
CA ILE A 144 6.64 -3.71 -9.30
C ILE A 144 6.05 -3.94 -10.69
N GLN A 145 4.75 -4.20 -10.77
CA GLN A 145 4.02 -4.46 -11.99
C GLN A 145 3.10 -3.30 -12.39
N HIS A 146 2.75 -2.43 -11.46
CA HIS A 146 1.93 -1.23 -11.73
C HIS A 146 2.22 -0.14 -10.71
N VAL A 147 2.16 1.12 -11.16
CA VAL A 147 2.27 2.32 -10.32
C VAL A 147 1.22 3.34 -10.73
N THR A 148 0.49 3.87 -9.78
CA THR A 148 -0.37 5.05 -9.94
C THR A 148 -0.04 6.07 -8.86
N VAL A 149 0.12 7.34 -9.24
CA VAL A 149 0.38 8.45 -8.31
C VAL A 149 -0.55 9.62 -8.63
N ASN A 150 -1.41 9.98 -7.67
CA ASN A 150 -2.28 11.15 -7.77
C ASN A 150 -1.74 12.32 -6.95
N ASN A 151 -2.15 13.53 -7.33
CA ASN A 151 -2.01 14.73 -6.50
C ASN A 151 -2.73 14.53 -5.15
N LEU A 152 -2.29 15.27 -4.13
CA LEU A 152 -2.80 15.15 -2.76
C LEU A 152 -4.32 15.36 -2.64
N ASP A 153 -4.92 16.14 -3.52
CA ASP A 153 -6.35 16.51 -3.49
C ASP A 153 -7.27 15.53 -4.23
N VAL A 154 -6.69 14.54 -4.92
CA VAL A 154 -7.44 13.64 -5.81
C VAL A 154 -7.35 12.19 -5.33
N GLY A 155 -8.45 11.65 -4.82
CA GLY A 155 -8.57 10.23 -4.45
C GLY A 155 -8.45 9.28 -5.65
N ARG A 156 -8.16 8.01 -5.36
CA ARG A 156 -7.95 6.95 -6.36
C ARG A 156 -9.18 6.05 -6.48
N SER A 157 -9.23 5.25 -7.56
CA SER A 157 -10.23 4.18 -7.74
C SER A 157 -9.62 2.82 -7.34
N PRO A 158 -10.08 2.20 -6.24
CA PRO A 158 -9.69 0.84 -5.87
C PRO A 158 -10.14 -0.21 -6.89
N GLU A 159 -11.26 0.03 -7.58
CA GLU A 159 -11.78 -0.84 -8.64
C GLU A 159 -10.81 -0.93 -9.82
N GLU A 160 -10.17 0.20 -10.18
CA GLU A 160 -9.14 0.20 -11.22
C GLU A 160 -7.89 -0.56 -10.75
N THR A 161 -7.50 -0.44 -9.49
CA THR A 161 -6.41 -1.22 -8.91
C THR A 161 -6.72 -2.72 -9.00
N LEU A 162 -7.94 -3.13 -8.66
CA LEU A 162 -8.38 -4.53 -8.74
C LEU A 162 -8.42 -5.01 -10.19
N ARG A 163 -8.93 -4.19 -11.12
CA ARG A 163 -8.96 -4.50 -12.56
C ARG A 163 -7.55 -4.73 -13.12
N ILE A 164 -6.59 -3.90 -12.75
CA ILE A 164 -5.18 -4.06 -13.17
C ILE A 164 -4.57 -5.32 -12.57
N LEU A 165 -4.80 -5.61 -11.29
CA LEU A 165 -4.33 -6.85 -10.66
C LEU A 165 -4.85 -8.08 -11.40
N ASP A 166 -6.16 -8.11 -11.69
CA ASP A 166 -6.80 -9.20 -12.44
C ASP A 166 -6.14 -9.39 -13.83
N ALA A 167 -5.88 -8.30 -14.53
CA ALA A 167 -5.22 -8.34 -15.83
C ALA A 167 -3.76 -8.86 -15.73
N LEU A 168 -2.99 -8.38 -14.74
CA LEU A 168 -1.60 -8.82 -14.52
C LEU A 168 -1.50 -10.32 -14.22
N GLN A 169 -2.47 -10.85 -13.49
CA GLN A 169 -2.50 -12.27 -13.10
C GLN A 169 -2.82 -13.22 -14.25
N THR A 170 -3.36 -12.75 -15.37
CA THR A 170 -3.58 -13.59 -16.56
C THR A 170 -2.24 -14.05 -17.17
N GLY A 171 -1.20 -13.23 -17.07
CA GLY A 171 0.09 -13.47 -17.75
C GLY A 171 0.02 -13.32 -19.27
N GLU A 172 -1.11 -12.85 -19.82
CA GLU A 172 -1.40 -12.75 -21.23
C GLU A 172 -1.53 -11.29 -21.70
N LEU A 173 -1.61 -11.09 -23.01
CA LEU A 173 -1.87 -9.76 -23.57
C LEU A 173 -3.32 -9.36 -23.32
N CYS A 174 -3.51 -8.28 -22.59
CA CYS A 174 -4.82 -7.76 -22.22
C CYS A 174 -5.18 -6.53 -23.09
N PRO A 175 -6.34 -6.51 -23.73
CA PRO A 175 -6.78 -5.34 -24.49
C PRO A 175 -7.05 -4.13 -23.61
N CYS A 176 -7.09 -2.96 -24.23
CA CYS A 176 -7.47 -1.71 -23.57
C CYS A 176 -8.84 -1.88 -22.91
N SER A 177 -8.97 -1.34 -21.67
CA SER A 177 -10.22 -1.39 -20.90
C SER A 177 -10.78 -2.79 -20.64
N ARG A 178 -9.94 -3.82 -20.65
CA ARG A 178 -10.37 -5.19 -20.31
C ARG A 178 -11.06 -5.18 -18.96
N PRO A 179 -12.32 -5.64 -18.83
CA PRO A 179 -12.98 -5.77 -17.53
C PRO A 179 -12.39 -6.93 -16.73
N ILE A 180 -12.68 -6.97 -15.43
CA ILE A 180 -12.33 -8.09 -14.55
C ILE A 180 -12.94 -9.38 -15.15
N GLY A 181 -12.11 -10.43 -15.28
CA GLY A 181 -12.52 -11.71 -15.87
C GLY A 181 -12.80 -11.67 -17.38
N GLY A 182 -12.51 -10.55 -18.06
CA GLY A 182 -12.69 -10.44 -19.52
C GLY A 182 -11.66 -11.25 -20.30
N ASP A 183 -11.89 -11.38 -21.61
CA ASP A 183 -11.02 -12.13 -22.52
C ASP A 183 -9.65 -11.44 -22.69
N THR A 184 -8.64 -12.23 -22.99
CA THR A 184 -7.30 -11.83 -23.43
C THR A 184 -7.18 -11.85 -24.95
N LEU A 185 -6.08 -11.33 -25.50
CA LEU A 185 -5.82 -11.34 -26.96
C LEU A 185 -5.24 -12.66 -27.42
#